data_3c15cca5109292df14a33f4853a0827e
#
_entry.id   3c15cca5109292df14a33f4853a0827e
#
_cell.length_a   1.000
_cell.length_b   1.000
_cell.length_c   1.000
_cell.angle_alpha   90.00
_cell.angle_beta   90.00
_cell.angle_gamma   90.00
#
_symmetry.space_group_name_H-M   'P 1'
#
loop_
_entity.id
_entity.type
_entity.pdbx_description
1 polymer ?
#
loop_
_entity_poly.entity_id
_entity_poly.type
_entity_poly.pdbx_seq_one_letter_code
_entity_poly.pdbx_strand_id
1 'polypeptide(L)'
;MKKFLTGALAALFLFVSAGAYELPKPTATVKLYPQGQNVDAGIVENGRQITLGPGESNGLEGGNREVREKRWGNIGDDAYFDLYIPKNCNGEMIVICPGGGYSYCASEGEGSMVADWCLKNGIAAAVVLYRMPNGHPNVPLTDIQNVFRYCRAHAAEWGVRKIGVMGFSAGGHLAAMTSTLFVDETTRPDFSVLIYPVISLDEFVTHAGTRSNLLGQRQTAQGVKAYSLDTRVGPNTPPAILYCSADDNAVAPENSIRYFRALQQNGVTGELHIMTSGGHGWGFGTVENSGRDSIGEAQRADFFSNLSRWLSDQLIEKPQRQGPPAGPMPR
;
A
#
# COMPACT_ATOMS: atom_id res chain seq x y z
N MET A 1 29.95 68.60 -24.79
CA MET A 1 30.40 67.19 -24.74
C MET A 1 29.97 66.64 -23.37
N LYS A 2 28.85 65.92 -23.35
CA LYS A 2 28.36 65.23 -22.13
C LYS A 2 28.70 63.77 -22.26
N LYS A 3 29.52 63.22 -21.35
CA LYS A 3 29.86 61.81 -21.25
C LYS A 3 28.72 61.06 -20.48
N PHE A 4 28.08 60.12 -21.15
CA PHE A 4 27.19 59.20 -20.48
C PHE A 4 28.03 58.04 -19.91
N LEU A 5 27.96 57.85 -18.57
CA LEU A 5 28.45 56.63 -17.92
C LEU A 5 27.31 55.59 -17.91
N THR A 6 27.48 54.51 -18.65
CA THR A 6 26.63 53.35 -18.54
C THR A 6 27.18 52.43 -17.44
N GLY A 7 26.53 52.41 -16.33
CA GLY A 7 26.79 51.43 -15.26
C GLY A 7 26.07 50.12 -15.60
N ALA A 8 26.85 49.06 -15.86
CA ALA A 8 26.33 47.71 -15.98
C ALA A 8 26.08 47.15 -14.55
N LEU A 9 24.81 46.92 -14.21
CA LEU A 9 24.42 46.18 -13.02
C LEU A 9 24.60 44.68 -13.29
N ALA A 10 25.64 44.05 -12.78
CA ALA A 10 25.81 42.62 -12.79
C ALA A 10 24.87 42.00 -11.76
N ALA A 11 23.79 41.39 -12.21
CA ALA A 11 22.91 40.58 -11.36
C ALA A 11 23.66 39.29 -11.00
N LEU A 12 24.06 39.17 -9.75
CA LEU A 12 24.65 37.96 -9.19
C LEU A 12 23.50 36.93 -8.94
N PHE A 13 23.29 36.01 -9.89
CA PHE A 13 22.43 34.86 -9.67
C PHE A 13 23.15 33.91 -8.71
N LEU A 14 22.76 33.95 -7.44
CA LEU A 14 23.07 32.89 -6.50
C LEU A 14 22.30 31.63 -6.93
N PHE A 15 22.96 30.72 -7.61
CA PHE A 15 22.49 29.35 -7.75
C PHE A 15 22.56 28.72 -6.36
N VAL A 16 21.45 28.73 -5.63
CA VAL A 16 21.25 27.80 -4.53
C VAL A 16 21.14 26.42 -5.17
N SER A 17 22.19 25.62 -5.11
CA SER A 17 22.08 24.20 -5.45
C SER A 17 21.01 23.62 -4.54
N ALA A 18 19.87 23.24 -5.11
CA ALA A 18 18.91 22.41 -4.41
C ALA A 18 19.69 21.15 -4.01
N GLY A 19 19.96 20.98 -2.72
CA GLY A 19 20.59 19.77 -2.19
C GLY A 19 19.75 18.59 -2.64
N ALA A 20 20.37 17.50 -3.07
CA ALA A 20 19.67 16.28 -3.43
C ALA A 20 18.76 15.91 -2.27
N TYR A 21 17.46 15.68 -2.56
CA TYR A 21 16.50 15.26 -1.56
C TYR A 21 16.95 13.91 -0.97
N GLU A 22 17.26 13.89 0.31
CA GLU A 22 17.72 12.69 1.01
C GLU A 22 16.54 12.06 1.74
N LEU A 23 16.24 10.81 1.37
CA LEU A 23 15.19 10.03 2.03
C LEU A 23 15.60 9.68 3.48
N PRO A 24 14.65 9.61 4.42
CA PRO A 24 14.94 9.24 5.79
C PRO A 24 15.49 7.83 5.87
N LYS A 25 16.45 7.62 6.76
CA LYS A 25 16.91 6.27 7.11
C LYS A 25 15.86 5.62 8.01
N PRO A 26 15.62 4.31 7.87
CA PRO A 26 14.73 3.59 8.78
C PRO A 26 15.30 3.60 10.20
N THR A 27 14.40 3.62 11.18
CA THR A 27 14.74 3.44 12.61
C THR A 27 15.32 2.04 12.85
N ALA A 28 14.77 1.04 12.15
CA ALA A 28 15.24 -0.33 12.13
C ALA A 28 14.79 -1.04 10.85
N THR A 29 15.56 -2.04 10.41
CA THR A 29 15.16 -3.01 9.40
C THR A 29 14.92 -4.35 10.09
N VAL A 30 13.71 -4.90 9.94
CA VAL A 30 13.28 -6.12 10.61
C VAL A 30 13.07 -7.23 9.59
N LYS A 31 13.86 -8.30 9.67
CA LYS A 31 13.67 -9.49 8.83
C LYS A 31 12.43 -10.26 9.29
N LEU A 32 11.58 -10.63 8.36
CA LEU A 32 10.39 -11.45 8.67
C LEU A 32 10.77 -12.88 9.01
N TYR A 33 11.84 -13.38 8.42
CA TYR A 33 12.28 -14.77 8.55
C TYR A 33 13.77 -14.86 8.88
N PRO A 34 14.18 -14.46 10.11
CA PRO A 34 15.59 -14.36 10.46
C PRO A 34 16.35 -15.70 10.50
N GLN A 35 15.62 -16.82 10.45
CA GLN A 35 16.20 -18.18 10.52
C GLN A 35 16.15 -18.93 9.18
N GLY A 36 15.91 -18.25 8.07
CA GLY A 36 15.87 -18.87 6.74
C GLY A 36 14.70 -19.83 6.54
N GLN A 37 13.55 -19.58 7.12
CA GLN A 37 12.41 -20.52 7.17
C GLN A 37 11.71 -20.74 5.83
N ASN A 38 12.11 -20.06 4.76
CA ASN A 38 11.31 -20.07 3.54
C ASN A 38 11.87 -20.85 2.37
N VAL A 39 13.17 -20.88 2.17
CA VAL A 39 13.77 -21.56 1.01
C VAL A 39 13.81 -23.07 1.25
N ASP A 40 14.30 -23.48 2.42
CA ASP A 40 14.47 -24.90 2.75
C ASP A 40 13.16 -25.58 3.20
N ALA A 41 12.23 -24.83 3.78
CA ALA A 41 10.94 -25.34 4.25
C ALA A 41 9.84 -25.35 3.21
N GLY A 42 10.10 -24.82 2.00
CA GLY A 42 9.07 -24.59 0.98
C GLY A 42 8.15 -23.44 1.32
N ILE A 43 7.07 -23.30 0.59
CA ILE A 43 6.07 -22.24 0.84
C ILE A 43 5.19 -22.65 2.01
N VAL A 44 5.12 -21.78 3.01
CA VAL A 44 4.21 -21.95 4.13
C VAL A 44 3.05 -20.94 3.98
N GLU A 45 1.86 -21.45 3.71
CA GLU A 45 0.62 -20.67 3.69
C GLU A 45 -0.25 -21.03 4.90
N ASN A 46 -0.70 -20.02 5.65
CA ASN A 46 -1.57 -20.22 6.81
C ASN A 46 -1.04 -21.29 7.80
N GLY A 47 0.26 -21.33 8.03
CA GLY A 47 0.91 -22.31 8.91
C GLY A 47 0.97 -23.73 8.34
N ARG A 48 0.63 -23.93 7.06
CA ARG A 48 0.73 -25.24 6.38
C ARG A 48 1.79 -25.18 5.30
N GLN A 49 2.64 -26.20 5.27
CA GLN A 49 3.59 -26.37 4.18
C GLN A 49 2.83 -26.75 2.90
N ILE A 50 3.11 -26.04 1.79
CA ILE A 50 2.56 -26.34 0.48
C ILE A 50 3.57 -27.21 -0.27
N THR A 51 3.12 -28.36 -0.72
CA THR A 51 3.88 -29.20 -1.64
C THR A 51 3.66 -28.68 -3.06
N LEU A 52 4.75 -28.28 -3.71
CA LEU A 52 4.70 -27.86 -5.12
C LEU A 52 4.46 -29.08 -6.02
N GLY A 53 3.65 -28.89 -7.05
CA GLY A 53 3.48 -29.87 -8.12
C GLY A 53 4.69 -29.94 -9.06
N PRO A 54 4.78 -30.97 -9.90
CA PRO A 54 5.85 -31.07 -10.91
C PRO A 54 5.86 -29.85 -11.83
N GLY A 55 7.00 -29.17 -11.92
CA GLY A 55 7.18 -27.96 -12.74
C GLY A 55 6.64 -26.65 -12.12
N GLU A 56 6.09 -26.69 -10.92
CA GLU A 56 5.79 -25.46 -10.16
C GLU A 56 7.06 -24.93 -9.50
N SER A 57 7.33 -23.62 -9.68
CA SER A 57 8.35 -22.89 -8.96
C SER A 57 7.76 -22.23 -7.72
N ASN A 58 8.48 -22.22 -6.61
CA ASN A 58 8.09 -21.41 -5.45
C ASN A 58 8.41 -19.92 -5.67
N GLY A 59 9.11 -19.58 -6.78
CA GLY A 59 9.53 -18.22 -7.11
C GLY A 59 10.60 -17.65 -6.18
N LEU A 60 11.10 -18.44 -5.25
CA LEU A 60 12.15 -18.07 -4.32
C LEU A 60 13.54 -18.46 -4.85
N GLU A 61 13.59 -19.30 -5.88
CA GLU A 61 14.82 -19.66 -6.56
C GLU A 61 15.50 -18.43 -7.16
N GLY A 62 16.76 -18.28 -6.91
CA GLY A 62 17.55 -17.15 -7.38
C GLY A 62 17.62 -15.97 -6.40
N GLY A 63 16.97 -16.10 -5.25
CA GLY A 63 17.09 -15.14 -4.16
C GLY A 63 16.54 -13.73 -4.49
N ASN A 64 16.94 -12.79 -3.66
CA ASN A 64 16.56 -11.39 -3.82
C ASN A 64 17.35 -10.74 -4.96
N ARG A 65 16.68 -10.01 -5.86
CA ARG A 65 17.33 -9.33 -6.99
C ARG A 65 16.73 -7.96 -7.24
N GLU A 66 17.56 -7.00 -7.57
CA GLU A 66 17.11 -5.72 -8.10
C GLU A 66 16.67 -5.90 -9.56
N VAL A 67 15.38 -5.71 -9.84
CA VAL A 67 14.78 -5.81 -11.18
C VAL A 67 15.04 -4.55 -11.99
N ARG A 68 14.99 -3.40 -11.31
CA ARG A 68 15.34 -2.06 -11.77
C ARG A 68 15.87 -1.29 -10.58
N GLU A 69 16.45 -0.11 -10.82
CA GLU A 69 16.88 0.76 -9.73
C GLU A 69 15.76 0.89 -8.68
N LYS A 70 16.09 0.53 -7.43
CA LYS A 70 15.19 0.57 -6.27
C LYS A 70 13.86 -0.22 -6.43
N ARG A 71 13.87 -1.28 -7.22
CA ARG A 71 12.74 -2.20 -7.43
C ARG A 71 13.20 -3.64 -7.26
N TRP A 72 12.73 -4.27 -6.21
CA TRP A 72 13.17 -5.59 -5.77
C TRP A 72 12.12 -6.66 -6.07
N GLY A 73 12.54 -7.76 -6.66
CA GLY A 73 11.72 -8.94 -6.90
C GLY A 73 12.29 -10.20 -6.24
N ASN A 74 11.55 -11.28 -6.23
CA ASN A 74 11.94 -12.57 -5.63
C ASN A 74 12.50 -12.44 -4.22
N ILE A 75 11.78 -11.79 -3.32
CA ILE A 75 12.32 -11.35 -2.04
C ILE A 75 12.60 -12.49 -1.05
N GLY A 76 12.15 -13.70 -1.29
CA GLY A 76 12.54 -14.93 -0.59
C GLY A 76 12.75 -14.79 0.92
N ASP A 77 13.83 -15.36 1.41
CA ASP A 77 14.26 -15.30 2.83
C ASP A 77 14.63 -13.89 3.29
N ASP A 78 14.88 -13.00 2.34
CA ASP A 78 15.21 -11.60 2.63
C ASP A 78 13.97 -10.71 2.79
N ALA A 79 12.77 -11.29 2.87
CA ALA A 79 11.56 -10.54 3.18
C ALA A 79 11.73 -9.79 4.51
N TYR A 80 11.52 -8.48 4.47
CA TYR A 80 11.73 -7.59 5.60
C TYR A 80 10.80 -6.38 5.52
N PHE A 81 10.78 -5.61 6.58
CA PHE A 81 10.22 -4.27 6.53
C PHE A 81 11.15 -3.26 7.18
N ASP A 82 11.15 -2.06 6.62
CA ASP A 82 11.82 -0.91 7.17
C ASP A 82 10.86 -0.15 8.08
N LEU A 83 11.25 0.00 9.34
CA LEU A 83 10.46 0.66 10.38
C LEU A 83 10.90 2.11 10.52
N TYR A 84 9.92 3.01 10.55
CA TYR A 84 10.12 4.45 10.71
C TYR A 84 9.26 4.94 11.88
N ILE A 85 9.91 5.33 12.98
CA ILE A 85 9.23 5.81 14.19
C ILE A 85 9.53 7.29 14.39
N PRO A 86 8.52 8.17 14.34
CA PRO A 86 8.70 9.59 14.60
C PRO A 86 9.00 9.84 16.09
N LYS A 87 9.77 10.88 16.41
CA LYS A 87 10.04 11.27 17.81
C LYS A 87 8.78 11.52 18.63
N ASN A 88 7.77 12.11 17.99
CA ASN A 88 6.46 12.39 18.56
C ASN A 88 5.40 11.70 17.73
N CYS A 89 5.07 10.45 18.06
CA CYS A 89 4.01 9.72 17.38
C CYS A 89 2.63 10.30 17.74
N ASN A 90 1.80 10.55 16.70
CA ASN A 90 0.43 11.04 16.90
C ASN A 90 -0.56 9.94 17.34
N GLY A 91 -0.12 8.69 17.37
CA GLY A 91 -0.92 7.51 17.70
C GLY A 91 -1.28 6.64 16.49
N GLU A 92 -0.88 7.02 15.29
CA GLU A 92 -1.11 6.27 14.06
C GLU A 92 0.16 5.57 13.59
N MET A 93 -0.06 4.41 12.97
CA MET A 93 0.94 3.68 12.20
C MET A 93 0.34 3.19 10.90
N ILE A 94 1.14 3.16 9.84
CA ILE A 94 0.75 2.65 8.54
C ILE A 94 1.72 1.55 8.10
N VAL A 95 1.20 0.35 7.83
CA VAL A 95 1.91 -0.72 7.13
C VAL A 95 1.75 -0.48 5.63
N ILE A 96 2.86 -0.27 4.93
CA ILE A 96 2.89 0.17 3.54
C ILE A 96 3.24 -1.01 2.64
N CYS A 97 2.37 -1.28 1.66
CA CYS A 97 2.52 -2.32 0.65
C CYS A 97 2.80 -1.65 -0.72
N PRO A 98 4.05 -1.55 -1.16
CA PRO A 98 4.37 -1.01 -2.48
C PRO A 98 3.78 -1.85 -3.61
N GLY A 99 3.47 -1.22 -4.75
CA GLY A 99 3.04 -1.90 -5.95
C GLY A 99 4.18 -2.53 -6.75
N GLY A 100 3.87 -2.95 -7.96
CA GLY A 100 4.82 -3.60 -8.88
C GLY A 100 4.26 -4.84 -9.53
N GLY A 101 2.91 -4.98 -9.62
CA GLY A 101 2.25 -6.07 -10.34
C GLY A 101 2.49 -7.45 -9.75
N TYR A 102 2.90 -7.55 -8.49
CA TYR A 102 3.39 -8.78 -7.85
C TYR A 102 4.62 -9.39 -8.55
N SER A 103 5.39 -8.58 -9.27
CA SER A 103 6.69 -8.97 -9.86
C SER A 103 7.86 -8.36 -9.11
N TYR A 104 7.63 -7.25 -8.42
CA TYR A 104 8.61 -6.52 -7.62
C TYR A 104 7.90 -5.59 -6.63
N CYS A 105 8.66 -4.99 -5.69
CA CYS A 105 8.21 -3.89 -4.84
C CYS A 105 8.83 -2.57 -5.33
N ALA A 106 7.99 -1.56 -5.61
CA ALA A 106 8.40 -0.20 -5.94
C ALA A 106 8.74 0.57 -4.66
N SER A 107 9.79 0.13 -3.96
CA SER A 107 10.09 0.48 -2.55
C SER A 107 10.46 1.94 -2.30
N GLU A 108 10.78 2.72 -3.31
CA GLU A 108 11.08 4.15 -3.15
C GLU A 108 9.83 5.01 -3.29
N GLY A 109 9.24 5.10 -4.49
CA GLY A 109 8.12 6.01 -4.75
C GLY A 109 6.83 5.64 -4.01
N GLU A 110 6.62 4.36 -3.74
CA GLU A 110 5.46 3.80 -3.05
C GLU A 110 5.82 3.22 -1.66
N GLY A 111 7.03 3.49 -1.18
CA GLY A 111 7.55 3.03 0.10
C GLY A 111 8.23 4.12 0.91
N SER A 112 9.56 4.33 0.73
CA SER A 112 10.32 5.27 1.57
C SER A 112 9.90 6.74 1.42
N MET A 113 9.40 7.17 0.26
CA MET A 113 8.79 8.50 0.11
C MET A 113 7.48 8.63 0.89
N VAL A 114 6.70 7.55 0.98
CA VAL A 114 5.50 7.50 1.83
C VAL A 114 5.88 7.57 3.30
N ALA A 115 6.91 6.83 3.71
CA ALA A 115 7.42 6.85 5.07
C ALA A 115 7.95 8.23 5.48
N ASP A 116 8.60 8.95 4.56
CA ASP A 116 9.04 10.34 4.79
C ASP A 116 7.85 11.27 5.08
N TRP A 117 6.79 11.16 4.26
CA TRP A 117 5.56 11.91 4.49
C TRP A 117 4.91 11.52 5.84
N CYS A 118 4.87 10.23 6.18
CA CYS A 118 4.37 9.76 7.47
C CYS A 118 5.15 10.38 8.63
N LEU A 119 6.48 10.33 8.60
CA LEU A 119 7.35 10.92 9.64
C LEU A 119 7.09 12.42 9.82
N LYS A 120 6.93 13.17 8.72
CA LYS A 120 6.63 14.61 8.75
C LYS A 120 5.27 14.93 9.38
N ASN A 121 4.36 13.96 9.37
CA ASN A 121 3.02 14.07 9.97
C ASN A 121 2.89 13.37 11.34
N GLY A 122 4.00 12.92 11.92
CA GLY A 122 4.00 12.24 13.22
C GLY A 122 3.41 10.82 13.17
N ILE A 123 3.31 10.21 11.99
CA ILE A 123 2.77 8.87 11.77
C ILE A 123 3.93 7.88 11.71
N ALA A 124 3.86 6.79 12.46
CA ALA A 124 4.82 5.69 12.33
C ALA A 124 4.55 4.91 11.02
N ALA A 125 5.58 4.33 10.43
CA ALA A 125 5.43 3.58 9.19
C ALA A 125 6.27 2.29 9.17
N ALA A 126 5.76 1.27 8.48
CA ALA A 126 6.48 0.05 8.16
C ALA A 126 6.40 -0.21 6.65
N VAL A 127 7.48 0.00 5.92
CA VAL A 127 7.56 -0.27 4.47
C VAL A 127 7.95 -1.72 4.26
N VAL A 128 7.04 -2.50 3.67
CA VAL A 128 7.23 -3.95 3.56
C VAL A 128 7.76 -4.33 2.18
N LEU A 129 8.89 -5.03 2.17
CA LEU A 129 9.37 -5.77 1.02
C LEU A 129 8.90 -7.22 1.17
N TYR A 130 7.67 -7.45 0.70
CA TYR A 130 7.00 -8.74 0.82
C TYR A 130 7.41 -9.70 -0.29
N ARG A 131 7.32 -11.00 -0.02
CA ARG A 131 7.60 -12.05 -1.00
C ARG A 131 6.60 -11.98 -2.16
N MET A 132 7.11 -12.25 -3.38
CA MET A 132 6.26 -12.36 -4.55
C MET A 132 5.39 -13.65 -4.47
N PRO A 133 4.12 -13.59 -4.89
CA PRO A 133 3.20 -14.71 -4.74
C PRO A 133 3.55 -15.92 -5.63
N ASN A 134 4.01 -15.69 -6.85
CA ASN A 134 4.34 -16.75 -7.81
C ASN A 134 3.27 -17.86 -7.90
N GLY A 135 2.00 -17.47 -7.94
CA GLY A 135 0.86 -18.39 -7.96
C GLY A 135 0.35 -18.81 -6.56
N HIS A 136 0.92 -18.29 -5.48
CA HIS A 136 0.54 -18.59 -4.09
C HIS A 136 0.09 -17.31 -3.36
N PRO A 137 -1.18 -16.89 -3.51
CA PRO A 137 -1.68 -15.60 -3.00
C PRO A 137 -1.47 -15.37 -1.51
N ASN A 138 -1.49 -16.45 -0.72
CA ASN A 138 -1.35 -16.34 0.74
C ASN A 138 0.10 -16.05 1.19
N VAL A 139 1.10 -16.20 0.31
CA VAL A 139 2.50 -15.91 0.67
C VAL A 139 2.69 -14.44 1.04
N PRO A 140 2.41 -13.45 0.17
CA PRO A 140 2.51 -12.05 0.54
C PRO A 140 1.50 -11.65 1.63
N LEU A 141 0.31 -12.26 1.68
CA LEU A 141 -0.65 -12.00 2.75
C LEU A 141 -0.09 -12.38 4.12
N THR A 142 0.53 -13.56 4.22
CA THR A 142 1.16 -14.02 5.47
C THR A 142 2.27 -13.06 5.91
N ASP A 143 3.05 -12.52 4.97
CA ASP A 143 4.09 -11.54 5.29
C ASP A 143 3.48 -10.30 5.95
N ILE A 144 2.44 -9.72 5.36
CA ILE A 144 1.78 -8.54 5.94
C ILE A 144 1.13 -8.86 7.28
N GLN A 145 0.49 -10.01 7.43
CA GLN A 145 -0.07 -10.43 8.71
C GLN A 145 1.00 -10.57 9.80
N ASN A 146 2.20 -11.05 9.47
CA ASN A 146 3.32 -11.12 10.40
C ASN A 146 3.85 -9.72 10.77
N VAL A 147 3.90 -8.78 9.82
CA VAL A 147 4.22 -7.37 10.11
C VAL A 147 3.18 -6.78 11.07
N PHE A 148 1.88 -7.02 10.86
CA PHE A 148 0.84 -6.56 11.78
C PHE A 148 1.03 -7.12 13.18
N ARG A 149 1.27 -8.42 13.34
CA ARG A 149 1.55 -9.03 14.66
C ARG A 149 2.76 -8.39 15.34
N TYR A 150 3.84 -8.19 14.60
CA TYR A 150 5.02 -7.52 15.13
C TYR A 150 4.70 -6.09 15.59
N CYS A 151 4.06 -5.30 14.73
CA CYS A 151 3.74 -3.91 15.03
C CYS A 151 2.76 -3.79 16.21
N ARG A 152 1.74 -4.68 16.29
CA ARG A 152 0.81 -4.73 17.44
C ARG A 152 1.53 -5.04 18.75
N ALA A 153 2.51 -5.96 18.73
CA ALA A 153 3.28 -6.32 19.93
C ALA A 153 4.13 -5.16 20.46
N HIS A 154 4.56 -4.24 19.59
CA HIS A 154 5.42 -3.11 19.96
C HIS A 154 4.68 -1.75 19.98
N ALA A 155 3.38 -1.73 19.67
CA ALA A 155 2.61 -0.50 19.50
C ALA A 155 2.67 0.44 20.71
N ALA A 156 2.58 -0.10 21.92
CA ALA A 156 2.64 0.66 23.16
C ALA A 156 3.98 1.36 23.37
N GLU A 157 5.08 0.71 23.00
CA GLU A 157 6.44 1.26 23.08
C GLU A 157 6.60 2.50 22.19
N TRP A 158 5.93 2.50 21.04
CA TRP A 158 6.00 3.59 20.06
C TRP A 158 4.91 4.64 20.21
N GLY A 159 4.01 4.48 21.19
CA GLY A 159 2.86 5.36 21.38
C GLY A 159 1.79 5.21 20.29
N VAL A 160 1.77 4.07 19.59
CA VAL A 160 0.81 3.76 18.53
C VAL A 160 -0.49 3.19 19.12
N ARG A 161 -1.63 3.67 18.65
CA ARG A 161 -2.98 3.24 19.06
C ARG A 161 -3.76 2.61 17.92
N LYS A 162 -3.51 3.04 16.69
CA LYS A 162 -4.17 2.56 15.47
C LYS A 162 -3.13 2.18 14.43
N ILE A 163 -3.30 1.00 13.84
CA ILE A 163 -2.42 0.50 12.77
C ILE A 163 -3.27 0.24 11.54
N GLY A 164 -3.08 1.06 10.51
CA GLY A 164 -3.71 0.89 9.21
C GLY A 164 -2.81 0.21 8.20
N VAL A 165 -3.38 -0.12 7.04
CA VAL A 165 -2.64 -0.58 5.87
C VAL A 165 -2.78 0.42 4.73
N MET A 166 -1.70 0.70 4.02
CA MET A 166 -1.70 1.48 2.79
C MET A 166 -1.09 0.64 1.67
N GLY A 167 -1.71 0.67 0.49
CA GLY A 167 -1.17 -0.07 -0.64
C GLY A 167 -1.44 0.60 -1.98
N PHE A 168 -0.53 0.34 -2.91
CA PHE A 168 -0.47 0.94 -4.24
C PHE A 168 -0.60 -0.13 -5.32
N SER A 169 -1.46 0.04 -6.32
CA SER A 169 -1.56 -0.88 -7.45
C SER A 169 -1.77 -2.35 -7.00
N ALA A 170 -0.87 -3.27 -7.33
CA ALA A 170 -0.87 -4.63 -6.80
C ALA A 170 -0.67 -4.69 -5.27
N GLY A 171 0.11 -3.77 -4.68
CA GLY A 171 0.19 -3.59 -3.22
C GLY A 171 -1.12 -3.07 -2.63
N GLY A 172 -1.92 -2.33 -3.40
CA GLY A 172 -3.30 -1.98 -3.07
C GLY A 172 -4.22 -3.21 -3.01
N HIS A 173 -4.01 -4.17 -3.91
CA HIS A 173 -4.66 -5.48 -3.82
C HIS A 173 -4.27 -6.21 -2.53
N LEU A 174 -2.97 -6.23 -2.19
CA LEU A 174 -2.47 -6.85 -0.97
C LEU A 174 -3.02 -6.17 0.29
N ALA A 175 -3.11 -4.85 0.31
CA ALA A 175 -3.72 -4.08 1.40
C ALA A 175 -5.22 -4.39 1.56
N ALA A 176 -5.97 -4.45 0.45
CA ALA A 176 -7.37 -4.85 0.45
C ALA A 176 -7.54 -6.33 0.87
N MET A 177 -6.61 -7.20 0.47
CA MET A 177 -6.57 -8.61 0.87
C MET A 177 -6.35 -8.74 2.39
N THR A 178 -5.41 -7.97 2.94
CA THR A 178 -5.18 -7.88 4.39
C THR A 178 -6.43 -7.40 5.13
N SER A 179 -7.18 -6.47 4.54
CA SER A 179 -8.39 -5.87 5.13
C SER A 179 -9.63 -6.77 5.08
N THR A 180 -9.65 -7.77 4.20
CA THR A 180 -10.81 -8.65 3.99
C THR A 180 -10.56 -10.12 4.36
N LEU A 181 -9.29 -10.53 4.46
CA LEU A 181 -8.87 -11.91 4.74
C LEU A 181 -7.99 -12.01 6.00
N PHE A 182 -8.15 -11.09 6.94
CA PHE A 182 -7.51 -11.19 8.25
C PHE A 182 -7.99 -12.45 8.99
N VAL A 183 -7.16 -12.98 9.88
CA VAL A 183 -7.47 -14.23 10.61
C VAL A 183 -7.92 -13.96 12.06
N ASP A 184 -7.51 -12.81 12.61
CA ASP A 184 -7.82 -12.39 13.99
C ASP A 184 -7.64 -10.87 14.14
N GLU A 185 -7.95 -10.34 15.32
CA GLU A 185 -7.84 -8.91 15.61
C GLU A 185 -6.38 -8.38 15.55
N THR A 186 -5.37 -9.25 15.72
CA THR A 186 -3.97 -8.84 15.62
C THR A 186 -3.54 -8.61 14.19
N THR A 187 -4.18 -9.26 13.25
CA THR A 187 -3.91 -9.16 11.80
C THR A 187 -4.88 -8.25 11.06
N ARG A 188 -5.97 -7.84 11.73
CA ARG A 188 -6.95 -6.92 11.16
C ARG A 188 -6.43 -5.48 11.21
N PRO A 189 -6.36 -4.75 10.08
CA PRO A 189 -6.06 -3.32 10.08
C PRO A 189 -7.17 -2.52 10.78
N ASP A 190 -6.81 -1.39 11.40
CA ASP A 190 -7.80 -0.46 11.93
C ASP A 190 -8.46 0.38 10.81
N PHE A 191 -7.73 0.60 9.72
CA PHE A 191 -8.20 1.32 8.53
C PHE A 191 -7.37 0.94 7.29
N SER A 192 -7.84 1.34 6.10
CA SER A 192 -7.16 1.07 4.83
C SER A 192 -7.06 2.33 3.97
N VAL A 193 -5.90 2.53 3.34
CA VAL A 193 -5.65 3.55 2.31
C VAL A 193 -5.26 2.84 1.02
N LEU A 194 -6.10 2.93 0.00
CA LEU A 194 -5.95 2.17 -1.24
C LEU A 194 -5.73 3.14 -2.41
N ILE A 195 -4.54 3.11 -3.01
CA ILE A 195 -4.13 4.07 -4.03
C ILE A 195 -4.00 3.35 -5.37
N TYR A 196 -4.82 3.75 -6.32
CA TYR A 196 -5.03 3.09 -7.64
C TYR A 196 -4.98 1.55 -7.56
N PRO A 197 -5.76 0.95 -6.61
CA PRO A 197 -5.60 -0.45 -6.28
C PRO A 197 -6.12 -1.36 -7.38
N VAL A 198 -5.44 -2.48 -7.62
CA VAL A 198 -6.10 -3.64 -8.20
C VAL A 198 -7.03 -4.22 -7.12
N ILE A 199 -8.26 -4.55 -7.46
CA ILE A 199 -9.26 -5.09 -6.54
C ILE A 199 -9.89 -6.36 -7.09
N SER A 200 -10.48 -6.25 -8.28
CA SER A 200 -11.13 -7.38 -8.96
C SER A 200 -10.13 -8.11 -9.84
N LEU A 201 -10.21 -9.43 -9.83
CA LEU A 201 -9.47 -10.28 -10.77
C LEU A 201 -10.34 -10.73 -11.96
N ASP A 202 -11.53 -10.14 -12.12
CA ASP A 202 -12.37 -10.27 -13.30
C ASP A 202 -11.61 -9.79 -14.54
N GLU A 203 -11.61 -10.58 -15.63
CA GLU A 203 -10.83 -10.32 -16.84
C GLU A 203 -11.13 -8.97 -17.51
N PHE A 204 -12.34 -8.45 -17.33
CA PHE A 204 -12.76 -7.16 -17.90
C PHE A 204 -12.31 -5.94 -17.09
N VAL A 205 -11.77 -6.15 -15.88
CA VAL A 205 -11.45 -5.05 -14.95
C VAL A 205 -10.02 -5.14 -14.43
N THR A 206 -9.48 -6.36 -14.34
CA THR A 206 -8.20 -6.64 -13.69
C THR A 206 -7.01 -6.11 -14.46
N HIS A 207 -5.92 -5.82 -13.73
CA HIS A 207 -4.59 -5.76 -14.33
C HIS A 207 -4.09 -7.18 -14.58
N ALA A 208 -3.99 -7.59 -15.85
CA ALA A 208 -3.69 -8.97 -16.25
C ALA A 208 -2.38 -9.52 -15.63
N GLY A 209 -1.32 -8.68 -15.56
CA GLY A 209 -0.05 -9.06 -14.94
C GLY A 209 -0.19 -9.39 -13.46
N THR A 210 -0.92 -8.56 -12.70
CA THR A 210 -1.20 -8.80 -11.28
C THR A 210 -1.95 -10.12 -11.08
N ARG A 211 -3.00 -10.36 -11.87
CA ARG A 211 -3.78 -11.61 -11.81
C ARG A 211 -2.89 -12.83 -12.11
N SER A 212 -2.08 -12.76 -13.16
CA SER A 212 -1.20 -13.86 -13.57
C SER A 212 -0.14 -14.18 -12.52
N ASN A 213 0.50 -13.14 -11.96
CA ASN A 213 1.53 -13.32 -10.93
C ASN A 213 0.94 -13.83 -9.60
N LEU A 214 -0.28 -13.37 -9.25
CA LEU A 214 -0.95 -13.78 -8.02
C LEU A 214 -1.44 -15.24 -8.09
N LEU A 215 -2.12 -15.61 -9.18
CA LEU A 215 -2.81 -16.91 -9.30
C LEU A 215 -1.97 -17.98 -10.02
N GLY A 216 -0.93 -17.59 -10.77
CA GLY A 216 -0.12 -18.51 -11.57
C GLY A 216 -0.98 -19.33 -12.52
N GLN A 217 -0.80 -20.66 -12.50
CA GLN A 217 -1.60 -21.60 -13.29
C GLN A 217 -3.01 -21.84 -12.70
N ARG A 218 -3.31 -21.31 -11.51
CA ARG A 218 -4.57 -21.54 -10.78
C ARG A 218 -5.63 -20.48 -11.09
N GLN A 219 -5.69 -19.98 -12.31
CA GLN A 219 -6.67 -18.96 -12.73
C GLN A 219 -8.07 -19.57 -12.98
N THR A 220 -8.53 -20.40 -12.04
CA THR A 220 -9.88 -20.95 -12.05
C THR A 220 -10.90 -19.89 -11.67
N ALA A 221 -12.17 -20.07 -12.08
CA ALA A 221 -13.25 -19.17 -11.67
C ALA A 221 -13.35 -19.03 -10.14
N GLN A 222 -13.10 -20.14 -9.40
CA GLN A 222 -13.08 -20.13 -7.94
C GLN A 222 -11.91 -19.29 -7.40
N GLY A 223 -10.70 -19.44 -7.96
CA GLY A 223 -9.52 -18.64 -7.57
C GLY A 223 -9.72 -17.17 -7.87
N VAL A 224 -10.22 -16.84 -9.06
CA VAL A 224 -10.57 -15.44 -9.41
C VAL A 224 -11.57 -14.86 -8.42
N LYS A 225 -12.64 -15.57 -8.09
CA LYS A 225 -13.65 -15.12 -7.12
C LYS A 225 -13.07 -14.99 -5.71
N ALA A 226 -12.23 -15.92 -5.28
CA ALA A 226 -11.66 -15.92 -3.93
C ALA A 226 -10.76 -14.71 -3.66
N TYR A 227 -10.09 -14.22 -4.70
CA TYR A 227 -9.16 -13.09 -4.63
C TYR A 227 -9.64 -11.83 -5.37
N SER A 228 -10.89 -11.77 -5.80
CA SER A 228 -11.58 -10.53 -6.17
C SER A 228 -12.16 -9.89 -4.91
N LEU A 229 -11.51 -8.84 -4.43
CA LEU A 229 -11.70 -8.35 -3.05
C LEU A 229 -12.98 -7.52 -2.88
N ASP A 230 -13.55 -7.02 -3.95
CA ASP A 230 -14.91 -6.47 -3.98
C ASP A 230 -15.95 -7.50 -3.53
N THR A 231 -15.71 -8.81 -3.77
CA THR A 231 -16.58 -9.90 -3.33
C THR A 231 -16.28 -10.40 -1.91
N ARG A 232 -15.23 -9.87 -1.26
CA ARG A 232 -14.75 -10.31 0.06
C ARG A 232 -15.03 -9.32 1.17
N VAL A 233 -15.52 -8.13 0.83
CA VAL A 233 -15.93 -7.13 1.82
C VAL A 233 -17.08 -7.68 2.67
N GLY A 234 -16.95 -7.53 3.97
CA GLY A 234 -17.95 -7.90 4.96
C GLY A 234 -18.09 -6.83 6.05
N PRO A 235 -18.98 -7.01 7.02
CA PRO A 235 -19.26 -6.00 8.05
C PRO A 235 -18.05 -5.72 8.98
N ASN A 236 -17.10 -6.65 9.05
CA ASN A 236 -15.88 -6.51 9.84
C ASN A 236 -14.69 -5.93 9.02
N THR A 237 -14.87 -5.67 7.74
CA THR A 237 -13.86 -4.97 6.92
C THR A 237 -13.61 -3.58 7.51
N PRO A 238 -12.36 -3.13 7.69
CA PRO A 238 -12.07 -1.81 8.25
C PRO A 238 -12.54 -0.69 7.32
N PRO A 239 -12.77 0.54 7.84
CA PRO A 239 -13.03 1.71 7.03
C PRO A 239 -11.89 1.94 6.03
N ALA A 240 -12.22 2.45 4.85
CA ALA A 240 -11.25 2.65 3.78
C ALA A 240 -11.41 3.98 3.06
N ILE A 241 -10.27 4.58 2.66
CA ILE A 241 -10.23 5.66 1.68
C ILE A 241 -9.54 5.16 0.41
N LEU A 242 -10.11 5.49 -0.75
CA LEU A 242 -9.62 5.06 -2.05
C LEU A 242 -9.32 6.26 -2.94
N TYR A 243 -8.23 6.16 -3.70
CA TYR A 243 -7.83 7.14 -4.70
C TYR A 243 -7.52 6.44 -6.03
N CYS A 244 -8.00 6.98 -7.14
CA CYS A 244 -7.65 6.55 -8.49
C CYS A 244 -7.76 7.71 -9.47
N SER A 245 -7.30 7.51 -10.71
CA SER A 245 -7.42 8.48 -11.80
C SER A 245 -8.41 7.97 -12.84
N ALA A 246 -9.24 8.86 -13.38
CA ALA A 246 -10.24 8.51 -14.41
C ALA A 246 -9.60 8.04 -15.73
N ASP A 247 -8.37 8.47 -16.00
CA ASP A 247 -7.57 8.15 -17.19
C ASP A 247 -6.54 7.03 -16.94
N ASP A 248 -6.67 6.26 -15.86
CA ASP A 248 -5.79 5.12 -15.59
C ASP A 248 -6.06 3.97 -16.58
N ASN A 249 -5.10 3.76 -17.50
CA ASN A 249 -5.18 2.73 -18.53
C ASN A 249 -4.51 1.39 -18.11
N ALA A 250 -3.86 1.34 -16.96
CA ALA A 250 -3.24 0.13 -16.43
C ALA A 250 -4.16 -0.59 -15.42
N VAL A 251 -4.77 0.16 -14.52
CA VAL A 251 -5.72 -0.35 -13.52
C VAL A 251 -6.99 0.49 -13.62
N ALA A 252 -8.01 -0.06 -14.26
CA ALA A 252 -9.27 0.64 -14.46
C ALA A 252 -9.86 1.17 -13.13
N PRO A 253 -10.36 2.43 -13.07
CA PRO A 253 -10.96 3.02 -11.88
C PRO A 253 -12.16 2.22 -11.34
N GLU A 254 -12.75 1.39 -12.19
CA GLU A 254 -13.81 0.44 -11.81
C GLU A 254 -13.40 -0.48 -10.65
N ASN A 255 -12.09 -0.79 -10.47
CA ASN A 255 -11.58 -1.51 -9.30
C ASN A 255 -11.96 -0.78 -8.00
N SER A 256 -11.63 0.50 -7.91
CA SER A 256 -11.93 1.35 -6.75
C SER A 256 -13.44 1.54 -6.55
N ILE A 257 -14.18 1.73 -7.64
CA ILE A 257 -15.64 1.89 -7.60
C ILE A 257 -16.33 0.63 -7.06
N ARG A 258 -15.94 -0.57 -7.52
CA ARG A 258 -16.50 -1.85 -7.04
C ARG A 258 -16.24 -2.06 -5.55
N TYR A 259 -15.00 -1.79 -5.09
CA TYR A 259 -14.68 -1.94 -3.67
C TYR A 259 -15.46 -0.96 -2.80
N PHE A 260 -15.54 0.31 -3.20
CA PHE A 260 -16.31 1.33 -2.49
C PHE A 260 -17.81 0.96 -2.39
N ARG A 261 -18.42 0.47 -3.48
CA ARG A 261 -19.80 -0.04 -3.46
C ARG A 261 -19.96 -1.21 -2.49
N ALA A 262 -19.00 -2.14 -2.47
CA ALA A 262 -19.05 -3.27 -1.57
C ALA A 262 -18.94 -2.82 -0.10
N LEU A 263 -18.12 -1.81 0.22
CA LEU A 263 -18.09 -1.20 1.55
C LEU A 263 -19.47 -0.65 1.94
N GLN A 264 -20.10 0.14 1.07
CA GLN A 264 -21.43 0.71 1.32
C GLN A 264 -22.49 -0.38 1.54
N GLN A 265 -22.50 -1.43 0.71
CA GLN A 265 -23.44 -2.55 0.81
C GLN A 265 -23.32 -3.32 2.13
N ASN A 266 -22.13 -3.32 2.73
CA ASN A 266 -21.87 -3.97 4.01
C ASN A 266 -21.89 -3.00 5.22
N GLY A 267 -22.33 -1.75 5.03
CA GLY A 267 -22.41 -0.74 6.09
C GLY A 267 -21.06 -0.26 6.60
N VAL A 268 -19.99 -0.49 5.86
CA VAL A 268 -18.64 -0.06 6.19
C VAL A 268 -18.40 1.35 5.69
N THR A 269 -17.79 2.20 6.51
CA THR A 269 -17.42 3.56 6.11
C THR A 269 -16.36 3.53 5.01
N GLY A 270 -16.62 4.24 3.92
CA GLY A 270 -15.67 4.39 2.80
C GLY A 270 -15.70 5.81 2.25
N GLU A 271 -14.56 6.25 1.70
CA GLU A 271 -14.42 7.49 0.94
C GLU A 271 -13.70 7.17 -0.38
N LEU A 272 -14.18 7.71 -1.50
CA LEU A 272 -13.61 7.46 -2.83
C LEU A 272 -13.34 8.77 -3.56
N HIS A 273 -12.11 8.97 -3.98
CA HIS A 273 -11.67 10.08 -4.80
C HIS A 273 -11.23 9.59 -6.18
N ILE A 274 -11.86 10.10 -7.23
CA ILE A 274 -11.49 9.85 -8.62
C ILE A 274 -10.96 11.16 -9.20
N MET A 275 -9.65 11.23 -9.39
CA MET A 275 -9.01 12.38 -10.02
C MET A 275 -9.27 12.37 -11.53
N THR A 276 -9.42 13.54 -12.13
CA THR A 276 -9.73 13.65 -13.57
C THR A 276 -8.60 13.15 -14.46
N SER A 277 -7.36 13.25 -14.00
CA SER A 277 -6.16 12.80 -14.70
C SER A 277 -5.09 12.36 -13.72
N GLY A 278 -4.06 11.68 -14.21
CA GLY A 278 -2.94 11.19 -13.42
C GLY A 278 -2.41 9.86 -13.93
N GLY A 279 -3.21 9.12 -14.67
CA GLY A 279 -2.85 7.78 -15.11
C GLY A 279 -2.58 6.86 -13.94
N HIS A 280 -1.60 5.95 -14.10
CA HIS A 280 -1.21 4.97 -13.10
C HIS A 280 0.17 5.26 -12.52
N GLY A 281 0.36 4.99 -11.21
CA GLY A 281 1.68 4.99 -10.59
C GLY A 281 2.21 6.38 -10.22
N TRP A 282 1.33 7.36 -9.96
CA TRP A 282 1.74 8.70 -9.54
C TRP A 282 2.32 8.75 -8.11
N GLY A 283 2.05 7.79 -7.24
CA GLY A 283 2.68 7.63 -5.92
C GLY A 283 2.68 8.87 -5.03
N PHE A 284 3.62 8.89 -4.08
CA PHE A 284 3.86 10.02 -3.18
C PHE A 284 5.00 10.94 -3.68
N GLY A 285 5.74 10.53 -4.71
CA GLY A 285 6.84 11.30 -5.24
C GLY A 285 6.39 12.60 -5.91
N THR A 286 7.22 13.65 -5.79
CA THR A 286 7.13 14.85 -6.62
C THR A 286 7.80 14.61 -7.97
N VAL A 287 7.63 15.54 -8.93
CA VAL A 287 8.36 15.52 -10.23
C VAL A 287 9.86 15.39 -10.01
N GLU A 288 10.39 16.11 -9.02
CA GLU A 288 11.81 16.14 -8.70
C GLU A 288 12.33 14.77 -8.25
N ASN A 289 11.49 13.98 -7.57
CA ASN A 289 11.86 12.71 -6.97
C ASN A 289 11.48 11.48 -7.82
N SER A 290 10.41 11.57 -8.61
CA SER A 290 9.90 10.42 -9.38
C SER A 290 10.07 10.56 -10.89
N GLY A 291 10.37 11.77 -11.39
CA GLY A 291 10.36 12.09 -12.80
C GLY A 291 8.98 11.98 -13.46
N ARG A 292 7.91 11.83 -12.64
CA ARG A 292 6.53 11.64 -13.08
C ARG A 292 5.61 12.55 -12.30
N ASP A 293 5.34 13.75 -12.82
CA ASP A 293 4.18 14.52 -12.37
C ASP A 293 2.99 14.21 -13.27
N SER A 294 2.30 13.14 -12.95
CA SER A 294 1.09 12.76 -13.66
C SER A 294 -0.17 13.34 -13.02
N ILE A 295 -0.09 13.80 -11.76
CA ILE A 295 -1.13 14.61 -11.12
C ILE A 295 -0.59 16.01 -10.88
N GLY A 296 -1.29 17.05 -11.37
CA GLY A 296 -0.89 18.43 -11.18
C GLY A 296 -0.76 18.83 -9.71
N GLU A 297 -0.04 19.91 -9.43
CA GLU A 297 0.25 20.40 -8.07
C GLU A 297 -1.02 20.58 -7.23
N ALA A 298 -2.10 21.13 -7.81
CA ALA A 298 -3.37 21.32 -7.12
C ALA A 298 -4.02 19.99 -6.69
N GLN A 299 -4.06 18.99 -7.58
CA GLN A 299 -4.61 17.67 -7.26
C GLN A 299 -3.76 16.97 -6.19
N ARG A 300 -2.45 17.16 -6.21
CA ARG A 300 -1.53 16.63 -5.19
C ARG A 300 -1.78 17.27 -3.83
N ALA A 301 -1.97 18.58 -3.78
CA ALA A 301 -2.30 19.30 -2.54
C ALA A 301 -3.64 18.82 -1.96
N ASP A 302 -4.66 18.65 -2.81
CA ASP A 302 -5.95 18.12 -2.41
C ASP A 302 -5.85 16.68 -1.89
N PHE A 303 -5.06 15.83 -2.56
CA PHE A 303 -4.80 14.45 -2.13
C PHE A 303 -4.22 14.42 -0.72
N PHE A 304 -3.14 15.15 -0.44
CA PHE A 304 -2.51 15.16 0.88
C PHE A 304 -3.40 15.78 1.95
N SER A 305 -4.14 16.84 1.62
CA SER A 305 -5.09 17.47 2.55
C SER A 305 -6.21 16.51 2.94
N ASN A 306 -6.83 15.86 1.96
CA ASN A 306 -7.91 14.90 2.19
C ASN A 306 -7.42 13.67 2.96
N LEU A 307 -6.23 13.14 2.62
CA LEU A 307 -5.64 12.01 3.31
C LEU A 307 -5.34 12.33 4.77
N SER A 308 -4.70 13.48 5.05
CA SER A 308 -4.39 13.93 6.42
C SER A 308 -5.64 14.11 7.27
N ARG A 309 -6.69 14.74 6.71
CA ARG A 309 -7.99 14.88 7.38
C ARG A 309 -8.59 13.51 7.71
N TRP A 310 -8.65 12.65 6.71
CA TRP A 310 -9.27 11.32 6.86
C TRP A 310 -8.53 10.47 7.90
N LEU A 311 -7.20 10.46 7.92
CA LEU A 311 -6.39 9.76 8.90
C LEU A 311 -6.65 10.30 10.31
N SER A 312 -6.62 11.61 10.51
CA SER A 312 -6.93 12.22 11.80
C SER A 312 -8.31 11.81 12.33
N ASP A 313 -9.29 11.63 11.44
CA ASP A 313 -10.63 11.16 11.80
C ASP A 313 -10.63 9.69 12.31
N GLN A 314 -9.62 8.86 11.95
CA GLN A 314 -9.51 7.49 12.44
C GLN A 314 -9.06 7.41 13.91
N LEU A 315 -8.39 8.44 14.42
CA LEU A 315 -8.00 8.53 15.83
C LEU A 315 -9.16 8.92 16.75
N ILE A 316 -10.23 9.50 16.20
CA ILE A 316 -11.41 9.90 16.96
C ILE A 316 -12.24 8.66 17.27
N GLU A 317 -12.43 8.37 18.55
CA GLU A 317 -13.39 7.35 18.97
C GLU A 317 -14.81 7.78 18.56
N LYS A 318 -15.32 7.18 17.49
CA LYS A 318 -16.71 7.40 17.08
C LYS A 318 -17.62 6.64 18.05
N PRO A 319 -18.65 7.28 18.65
CA PRO A 319 -19.65 6.54 19.40
C PRO A 319 -20.23 5.43 18.51
N GLN A 320 -20.33 4.22 19.07
CA GLN A 320 -20.92 3.10 18.34
C GLN A 320 -22.28 3.56 17.78
N ARG A 321 -22.43 3.54 16.46
CA ARG A 321 -23.74 3.75 15.86
C ARG A 321 -24.64 2.65 16.38
N GLN A 322 -25.55 3.00 17.28
CA GLN A 322 -26.70 2.13 17.55
C GLN A 322 -27.39 1.94 16.20
N GLY A 323 -27.43 0.68 15.75
CA GLY A 323 -28.18 0.36 14.54
C GLY A 323 -29.59 0.94 14.63
N PRO A 324 -30.23 1.27 13.49
CA PRO A 324 -31.62 1.71 13.52
C PRO A 324 -32.44 0.70 14.34
N PRO A 325 -33.33 1.17 15.22
CA PRO A 325 -34.17 0.27 16.01
C PRO A 325 -34.84 -0.70 15.03
N ALA A 326 -34.80 -1.99 15.34
CA ALA A 326 -35.44 -3.01 14.54
C ALA A 326 -36.91 -2.59 14.36
N GLY A 327 -37.25 -2.16 13.16
CA GLY A 327 -38.63 -1.85 12.81
C GLY A 327 -39.50 -3.09 13.01
N PRO A 328 -40.78 -2.95 13.37
CA PRO A 328 -41.66 -4.09 13.55
C PRO A 328 -41.68 -4.92 12.27
N MET A 329 -41.41 -6.23 12.41
CA MET A 329 -41.52 -7.16 11.27
C MET A 329 -42.95 -7.09 10.72
N PRO A 330 -43.13 -6.99 9.41
CA PRO A 330 -44.46 -7.09 8.81
C PRO A 330 -45.06 -8.48 9.14
N ARG A 331 -46.32 -8.47 9.62
CA ARG A 331 -47.09 -9.69 9.90
C ARG A 331 -47.50 -10.36 8.61
#